data_f18782a54634406e648d950d616de0b9
#
_entry.id   f18782a54634406e648d950d616de0b9
#
_cell.length_a   1.000
_cell.length_b   1.000
_cell.length_c   1.000
_cell.angle_alpha   90.00
_cell.angle_beta   90.00
_cell.angle_gamma   90.00
#
_symmetry.space_group_name_H-M   'P 1'
#
loop_
_entity.id
_entity.type
_entity.pdbx_description
1 polymer ?
#
loop_
_entity_poly.entity_id
_entity_poly.type
_entity_poly.pdbx_seq_one_letter_code
_entity_poly.pdbx_strand_id
1 'polypeptide(L)' 'MPAQWTGRIVGEIHNYGLTAKELAREVDWNDKYLSQVLNSENPPKDAERKLTDALNRLIGRKKLEG' A
#
# COMPACT_ATOMS: atom_id res chain seq x y z
N MET A 1 2.67 -17.79 -3.02
CA MET A 1 2.46 -16.85 -1.89
C MET A 1 2.87 -15.45 -2.29
N PRO A 2 2.15 -14.41 -1.86
CA PRO A 2 2.59 -13.04 -2.14
C PRO A 2 3.96 -12.75 -1.51
N ALA A 3 4.62 -11.73 -2.01
CA ALA A 3 5.89 -11.30 -1.44
C ALA A 3 5.70 -10.85 0.02
N GLN A 4 6.72 -11.03 0.85
CA GLN A 4 6.63 -10.71 2.29
C GLN A 4 6.26 -9.25 2.56
N TRP A 5 6.79 -8.34 1.78
CA TRP A 5 6.53 -6.92 2.00
C TRP A 5 5.06 -6.55 1.72
N THR A 6 4.37 -7.29 0.87
CA THR A 6 2.96 -7.01 0.60
C THR A 6 2.10 -7.27 1.83
N GLY A 7 2.41 -8.33 2.59
CA GLY A 7 1.73 -8.60 3.85
C GLY A 7 1.93 -7.49 4.87
N ARG A 8 3.14 -6.93 4.93
CA ARG A 8 3.42 -5.80 5.82
C ARG A 8 2.59 -4.58 5.42
N ILE A 9 2.49 -4.28 4.13
CA ILE A 9 1.69 -3.16 3.65
C ILE A 9 0.22 -3.32 4.05
N VAL A 10 -0.35 -4.50 3.81
CA VAL A 10 -1.74 -4.79 4.17
C VAL A 10 -1.96 -4.66 5.68
N GLY A 11 -1.01 -5.17 6.48
CA GLY A 11 -1.10 -5.08 7.93
C GLY A 11 -1.10 -3.64 8.41
N GLU A 12 -0.24 -2.79 7.85
CA GLU A 12 -0.18 -1.38 8.23
C GLU A 12 -1.44 -0.62 7.81
N ILE A 13 -2.00 -0.94 6.65
CA ILE A 13 -3.27 -0.38 6.21
C ILE A 13 -4.34 -0.62 7.29
N HIS A 14 -4.44 -1.85 7.76
CA HIS A 14 -5.38 -2.20 8.82
C HIS A 14 -5.08 -1.48 10.13
N ASN A 15 -3.82 -1.45 10.53
CA ASN A 15 -3.41 -0.87 11.80
C ASN A 15 -3.71 0.63 11.89
N TYR A 16 -3.64 1.34 10.78
CA TYR A 16 -3.87 2.78 10.75
C TYR A 16 -5.27 3.15 10.26
N GLY A 17 -6.15 2.17 10.09
CA GLY A 17 -7.51 2.44 9.65
C GLY A 17 -7.61 2.97 8.23
N LEU A 18 -6.65 2.62 7.40
CA LEU A 18 -6.64 3.03 5.99
C LEU A 18 -7.34 1.98 5.13
N THR A 19 -7.59 2.32 3.88
CA THR A 19 -8.14 1.38 2.92
C THR A 19 -7.18 1.19 1.75
N ALA A 20 -7.30 0.05 1.07
CA ALA A 20 -6.53 -0.19 -0.14
C ALA A 20 -6.83 0.86 -1.21
N LYS A 21 -8.06 1.33 -1.26
CA LYS A 21 -8.47 2.36 -2.20
C LYS A 21 -7.71 3.68 -1.97
N GLU A 22 -7.53 4.06 -0.70
CA GLU A 22 -6.75 5.25 -0.36
C GLU A 22 -5.31 5.10 -0.82
N LEU A 23 -4.72 3.91 -0.61
CA LEU A 23 -3.35 3.65 -1.05
C LEU A 23 -3.24 3.70 -2.57
N ALA A 24 -4.19 3.12 -3.29
CA ALA A 24 -4.20 3.15 -4.75
C ALA A 24 -4.23 4.58 -5.28
N ARG A 25 -5.05 5.42 -4.67
CA ARG A 25 -5.12 6.85 -5.05
C ARG A 25 -3.79 7.56 -4.81
N GLU A 26 -3.18 7.28 -3.66
CA GLU A 26 -1.93 7.95 -3.30
C GLU A 26 -0.79 7.57 -4.25
N VAL A 27 -0.77 6.33 -4.73
CA VAL A 27 0.27 5.86 -5.64
C VAL A 27 -0.12 6.04 -7.11
N ASP A 28 -1.33 6.58 -7.36
CA ASP A 28 -1.87 6.85 -8.69
C ASP A 28 -2.07 5.57 -9.51
N TRP A 29 -2.54 4.53 -8.86
CA TRP A 29 -2.90 3.26 -9.48
C TRP A 29 -4.41 3.04 -9.35
N ASN A 30 -4.99 2.21 -10.21
CA ASN A 30 -6.36 1.78 -10.01
C ASN A 30 -6.41 0.62 -9.00
N ASP A 31 -7.59 0.40 -8.43
CA ASP A 31 -7.78 -0.62 -7.39
C ASP A 31 -7.41 -2.02 -7.88
N LYS A 32 -7.73 -2.32 -9.12
CA LYS A 32 -7.46 -3.63 -9.70
C LYS A 32 -5.96 -3.88 -9.81
N TYR A 33 -5.20 -2.88 -10.28
CA TYR A 33 -3.76 -3.01 -10.41
C TYR A 33 -3.09 -3.18 -9.04
N LEU A 34 -3.52 -2.38 -8.07
CA LEU A 34 -2.99 -2.52 -6.71
C LEU A 34 -3.25 -3.91 -6.17
N SER A 35 -4.46 -4.42 -6.34
CA SER A 35 -4.81 -5.76 -5.88
C SER A 35 -3.93 -6.82 -6.54
N GLN A 36 -3.68 -6.69 -7.85
CA GLN A 36 -2.81 -7.62 -8.56
C GLN A 36 -1.40 -7.60 -8.01
N VAL A 37 -0.86 -6.42 -7.75
CA VAL A 37 0.50 -6.28 -7.20
C VAL A 37 0.58 -6.90 -5.81
N LEU A 38 -0.41 -6.61 -4.96
CA LEU A 38 -0.40 -7.12 -3.58
C LEU A 38 -0.53 -8.64 -3.51
N ASN A 39 -1.11 -9.26 -4.52
CA ASN A 39 -1.29 -10.71 -4.56
C ASN A 39 -0.27 -11.41 -5.46
N SER A 40 0.64 -10.68 -6.07
CA SER A 40 1.64 -11.25 -6.97
C SER A 40 2.79 -11.89 -6.21
N GLU A 41 3.28 -13.02 -6.70
CA GLU A 41 4.48 -13.64 -6.14
C GLU A 41 5.74 -12.88 -6.55
N ASN A 42 5.69 -12.22 -7.72
CA ASN A 42 6.83 -11.49 -8.27
C ASN A 42 6.40 -10.09 -8.70
N PRO A 43 6.06 -9.21 -7.74
CA PRO A 43 5.65 -7.86 -8.10
C PRO A 43 6.82 -7.07 -8.70
N PRO A 44 6.53 -5.98 -9.45
CA PRO A 44 7.59 -5.13 -9.98
C PRO A 44 8.53 -4.62 -8.89
N LYS A 45 9.79 -4.47 -9.20
CA LYS A 45 10.80 -4.02 -8.22
C LYS A 45 10.46 -2.67 -7.61
N ASP A 46 9.90 -1.78 -8.41
CA ASP A 46 9.56 -0.43 -7.94
C ASP A 46 8.30 -0.41 -7.07
N ALA A 47 7.49 -1.47 -7.10
CA ALA A 47 6.21 -1.48 -6.40
C ALA A 47 6.37 -1.33 -4.91
N GLU A 48 7.33 -2.05 -4.30
CA GLU A 48 7.57 -1.97 -2.88
C GLU A 48 7.87 -0.54 -2.45
N ARG A 49 8.79 0.11 -3.15
CA ARG A 49 9.21 1.47 -2.84
C ARG A 49 8.06 2.46 -3.00
N LYS A 50 7.34 2.37 -4.13
CA LYS A 50 6.22 3.27 -4.39
C LYS A 50 5.13 3.12 -3.35
N LEU A 51 4.77 1.89 -3.02
CA LEU A 51 3.74 1.63 -2.03
C LEU A 51 4.18 2.04 -0.62
N THR A 52 5.45 1.78 -0.28
CA THR A 52 5.98 2.18 1.02
C THR A 52 5.95 3.71 1.17
N ASP A 53 6.38 4.44 0.15
CA ASP A 53 6.37 5.90 0.17
C ASP A 53 4.93 6.43 0.27
N ALA A 54 4.02 5.88 -0.51
CA ALA A 54 2.61 6.29 -0.47
C ALA A 54 2.01 6.02 0.89
N LEU A 55 2.29 4.86 1.46
CA LEU A 55 1.80 4.48 2.77
C LEU A 55 2.32 5.44 3.85
N ASN A 56 3.60 5.76 3.80
CA ASN A 56 4.20 6.69 4.77
C ASN A 56 3.55 8.07 4.69
N ARG A 57 3.21 8.54 3.50
CA ARG A 57 2.50 9.81 3.34
C ARG A 57 1.11 9.76 3.96
N LEU A 58 0.39 8.66 3.74
CA LEU A 58 -0.95 8.48 4.31
C LEU A 58 -0.91 8.42 5.84
N ILE A 59 0.06 7.68 6.39
CA ILE A 59 0.24 7.57 7.84
C ILE A 59 0.56 8.94 8.44
N GLY A 60 1.44 9.70 7.77
CA GLY A 60 1.79 11.04 8.21
C GLY A 60 0.58 11.96 8.28
N ARG A 61 -0.28 11.92 7.27
CA ARG A 61 -1.52 12.70 7.26
C ARG A 61 -2.47 12.28 8.39
N LYS A 62 -2.61 10.99 8.62
CA LYS A 62 -3.45 10.48 9.70
C LYS A 62 -2.98 10.99 11.07
N LYS A 63 -1.68 10.99 11.29
CA LYS A 63 -1.12 11.49 12.55
C LYS A 63 -1.38 12.98 12.73
N LEU A 64 -1.33 13.75 11.65
CA LEU A 64 -1.60 15.19 11.72
C LEU A 64 -3.07 15.48 11.99
N GLU A 65 -3.96 14.65 11.46
CA GLU A 65 -5.40 14.83 11.65
C GLU A 65 -5.86 14.37 13.03
N GLY A 66 -5.17 13.38 13.56
CA GLY A 66 -5.59 12.74 14.78
C GLY A 66 -4.88 13.17 16.01
#